data_286d24d8f56d4f4efa948ae65e495aaa
#
_entry.id   286d24d8f56d4f4efa948ae65e495aaa
#
_cell.length_a   1.000
_cell.length_b   1.000
_cell.length_c   1.000
_cell.angle_alpha   90.00
_cell.angle_beta   90.00
_cell.angle_gamma   90.00
#
_symmetry.space_group_name_H-M   'P 1'
#
loop_
_entity.id
_entity.type
_entity.pdbx_description
1 polymer ?
#
loop_
_entity_poly.entity_id
_entity_poly.type
_entity_poly.pdbx_seq_one_letter_code
_entity_poly.pdbx_strand_id
1 'polypeptide(L)'
;ILLDIRQQDLPLWIKEKARQKGLDITRNAIEYLIGMVGPDAGLLSSELEKFTLIGKSTIDTGNIAPLVRGGSDYDVFDLVNALRDKDAERAFVVAKNLQETQEPYGLLGAINWHYSRMALGDKGRTSSFDRVFQLLNEADIRIKTTGGTFPLEYLLIRLLRI
;
A
#
# COMPACT_ATOMS: atom_id res chain seq x y z
N ILE A 1 -1.47 -13.23 -17.96
CA ILE A 1 -0.98 -14.17 -16.93
C ILE A 1 -0.70 -13.31 -15.70
N LEU A 2 -1.66 -13.27 -14.76
CA LEU A 2 -1.45 -12.70 -13.43
C LEU A 2 -0.44 -13.59 -12.72
N LEU A 3 0.79 -13.14 -12.59
CA LEU A 3 1.77 -13.78 -11.73
C LEU A 3 1.32 -13.53 -10.30
N ASP A 4 0.80 -14.55 -9.64
CA ASP A 4 0.48 -14.55 -8.21
C ASP A 4 1.81 -14.59 -7.43
N ILE A 5 2.44 -13.41 -7.28
CA ILE A 5 3.71 -13.27 -6.56
C ILE A 5 3.39 -13.24 -5.09
N ARG A 6 3.94 -14.20 -4.33
CA ARG A 6 3.76 -14.20 -2.88
C ARG A 6 4.33 -12.91 -2.28
N GLN A 7 3.64 -12.36 -1.32
CA GLN A 7 3.96 -11.07 -0.69
C GLN A 7 5.42 -10.97 -0.19
N GLN A 8 5.95 -12.07 0.31
CA GLN A 8 7.35 -12.18 0.77
C GLN A 8 8.37 -12.08 -0.37
N ASP A 9 7.99 -12.44 -1.59
CA ASP A 9 8.89 -12.47 -2.76
C ASP A 9 8.86 -11.14 -3.54
N LEU A 10 7.89 -10.26 -3.25
CA LEU A 10 7.72 -8.96 -3.91
C LEU A 10 8.97 -8.08 -3.88
N PRO A 11 9.69 -7.92 -2.75
CA PRO A 11 10.89 -7.08 -2.73
C PRO A 11 11.96 -7.55 -3.69
N LEU A 12 12.16 -8.87 -3.79
CA LEU A 12 13.13 -9.45 -4.72
C LEU A 12 12.68 -9.28 -6.18
N TRP A 13 11.39 -9.48 -6.44
CA TRP A 13 10.80 -9.29 -7.76
C TRP A 13 10.94 -7.83 -8.24
N ILE A 14 10.64 -6.84 -7.38
CA ILE A 14 10.80 -5.42 -7.69
C ILE A 14 12.26 -5.10 -8.00
N LYS A 15 13.19 -5.58 -7.19
CA LYS A 15 14.62 -5.38 -7.41
C LYS A 15 15.07 -5.90 -8.77
N GLU A 16 14.64 -7.10 -9.14
CA GLU A 16 14.98 -7.71 -10.42
C GLU A 16 14.33 -6.95 -11.59
N LYS A 17 13.06 -6.54 -11.46
CA LYS A 17 12.38 -5.73 -12.46
C LYS A 17 13.03 -4.35 -12.66
N ALA A 18 13.44 -3.70 -11.59
CA ALA A 18 14.18 -2.45 -11.64
C ALA A 18 15.52 -2.63 -12.39
N ARG A 19 16.26 -3.70 -12.06
CA ARG A 19 17.53 -4.04 -12.73
C ARG A 19 17.37 -4.26 -14.23
N GLN A 20 16.30 -4.94 -14.65
CA GLN A 20 15.97 -5.14 -16.08
C GLN A 20 15.73 -3.81 -16.82
N LYS A 21 15.33 -2.76 -16.08
CA LYS A 21 15.12 -1.40 -16.59
C LYS A 21 16.36 -0.49 -16.41
N GLY A 22 17.50 -1.04 -15.97
CA GLY A 22 18.73 -0.29 -15.74
C GLY A 22 18.72 0.55 -14.45
N LEU A 23 17.82 0.26 -13.50
CA LEU A 23 17.69 0.96 -12.23
C LEU A 23 18.24 0.11 -11.10
N ASP A 24 19.01 0.72 -10.20
CA ASP A 24 19.40 0.16 -8.90
C ASP A 24 18.53 0.81 -7.83
N ILE A 25 17.54 0.07 -7.33
CA ILE A 25 16.58 0.57 -6.34
C ILE A 25 16.98 0.11 -4.94
N THR A 26 17.02 1.07 -3.99
CA THR A 26 17.37 0.76 -2.61
C THR A 26 16.25 -0.04 -1.92
N ARG A 27 16.62 -0.83 -0.90
CA ARG A 27 15.65 -1.61 -0.11
C ARG A 27 14.56 -0.73 0.50
N ASN A 28 14.92 0.43 1.05
CA ASN A 28 13.96 1.35 1.65
C ASN A 28 12.98 1.91 0.61
N ALA A 29 13.45 2.19 -0.60
CA ALA A 29 12.59 2.62 -1.71
C ALA A 29 11.63 1.51 -2.15
N ILE A 30 12.07 0.25 -2.17
CA ILE A 30 11.21 -0.91 -2.47
C ILE A 30 10.11 -1.03 -1.41
N GLU A 31 10.47 -1.01 -0.12
CA GLU A 31 9.49 -1.12 0.96
C GLU A 31 8.49 0.05 0.96
N TYR A 32 8.98 1.27 0.71
CA TYR A 32 8.15 2.45 0.55
C TYR A 32 7.18 2.30 -0.63
N LEU A 33 7.66 1.88 -1.79
CA LEU A 33 6.86 1.68 -2.99
C LEU A 33 5.71 0.68 -2.74
N ILE A 34 6.01 -0.48 -2.15
CA ILE A 34 4.98 -1.48 -1.81
C ILE A 34 3.99 -0.92 -0.79
N GLY A 35 4.49 -0.17 0.20
CA GLY A 35 3.65 0.44 1.23
C GLY A 35 2.69 1.50 0.70
N MET A 36 3.04 2.16 -0.39
CA MET A 36 2.21 3.21 -1.01
C MET A 36 1.24 2.68 -2.07
N VAL A 37 1.71 1.73 -2.88
CA VAL A 37 0.99 1.24 -4.08
C VAL A 37 0.23 -0.05 -3.77
N GLY A 38 0.65 -0.79 -2.74
CA GLY A 38 0.16 -2.13 -2.45
C GLY A 38 0.92 -3.22 -3.22
N PRO A 39 0.55 -4.50 -3.02
CA PRO A 39 1.27 -5.65 -3.57
C PRO A 39 0.89 -6.02 -5.01
N ASP A 40 0.15 -5.18 -5.73
CA ASP A 40 -0.24 -5.45 -7.12
C ASP A 40 0.94 -5.33 -8.07
N ALA A 41 1.31 -6.42 -8.74
CA ALA A 41 2.47 -6.49 -9.62
C ALA A 41 2.34 -5.58 -10.86
N GLY A 42 1.12 -5.36 -11.34
CA GLY A 42 0.84 -4.48 -12.48
C GLY A 42 1.08 -3.01 -12.11
N LEU A 43 0.50 -2.57 -10.98
CA LEU A 43 0.70 -1.23 -10.46
C LEU A 43 2.18 -0.98 -10.13
N LEU A 44 2.84 -1.90 -9.43
CA LEU A 44 4.27 -1.80 -9.10
C LEU A 44 5.15 -1.71 -10.37
N SER A 45 4.83 -2.49 -11.41
CA SER A 45 5.55 -2.42 -12.68
C SER A 45 5.36 -1.06 -13.37
N SER A 46 4.14 -0.51 -13.35
CA SER A 46 3.84 0.81 -13.89
C SER A 46 4.61 1.92 -13.18
N GLU A 47 4.71 1.86 -11.85
CA GLU A 47 5.51 2.82 -11.09
C GLU A 47 7.00 2.72 -11.42
N LEU A 48 7.55 1.50 -11.54
CA LEU A 48 8.94 1.31 -11.95
C LEU A 48 9.25 1.91 -13.33
N GLU A 49 8.28 1.95 -14.25
CA GLU A 49 8.47 2.62 -15.53
C GLU A 49 8.62 4.12 -15.40
N LYS A 50 7.84 4.74 -14.54
CA LYS A 50 7.98 6.19 -14.27
C LYS A 50 9.38 6.52 -13.72
N PHE A 51 9.97 5.62 -12.92
CA PHE A 51 11.28 5.85 -12.33
C PHE A 51 12.41 5.86 -13.36
N THR A 52 12.24 5.22 -14.52
CA THR A 52 13.22 5.32 -15.62
C THR A 52 13.36 6.75 -16.14
N LEU A 53 12.34 7.58 -15.97
CA LEU A 53 12.31 8.97 -16.41
C LEU A 53 13.06 9.92 -15.45
N ILE A 54 13.45 9.46 -14.27
CA ILE A 54 14.18 10.28 -13.26
C ILE A 54 15.59 10.62 -13.75
N GLY A 55 16.15 9.81 -14.65
CA GLY A 55 17.50 10.02 -15.18
C GLY A 55 18.63 9.68 -14.20
N LYS A 56 18.31 8.92 -13.14
CA LYS A 56 19.29 8.41 -12.15
C LYS A 56 19.37 6.90 -12.22
N SER A 57 20.60 6.37 -12.10
CA SER A 57 20.81 4.92 -12.02
C SER A 57 20.45 4.34 -10.64
N THR A 58 20.66 5.10 -9.58
CA THR A 58 20.30 4.68 -8.21
C THR A 58 19.06 5.44 -7.74
N ILE A 59 18.05 4.68 -7.33
CA ILE A 59 16.74 5.17 -6.91
C ILE A 59 16.56 4.94 -5.41
N ASP A 60 16.41 6.02 -4.67
CA ASP A 60 16.11 6.02 -3.24
C ASP A 60 14.69 6.53 -2.95
N THR A 61 14.28 6.49 -1.68
CA THR A 61 12.95 6.95 -1.23
C THR A 61 12.71 8.42 -1.55
N GLY A 62 13.73 9.29 -1.43
CA GLY A 62 13.60 10.72 -1.73
C GLY A 62 13.32 10.98 -3.22
N ASN A 63 13.80 10.12 -4.11
CA ASN A 63 13.55 10.24 -5.54
C ASN A 63 12.13 9.83 -5.92
N ILE A 64 11.57 8.81 -5.26
CA ILE A 64 10.27 8.24 -5.66
C ILE A 64 9.09 8.81 -4.89
N ALA A 65 9.28 9.31 -3.65
CA ALA A 65 8.18 9.78 -2.81
C ALA A 65 7.30 10.86 -3.49
N PRO A 66 7.85 11.89 -4.16
CA PRO A 66 7.04 12.89 -4.85
C PRO A 66 6.21 12.31 -6.01
N LEU A 67 6.74 11.30 -6.69
CA LEU A 67 6.10 10.67 -7.84
C LEU A 67 4.98 9.72 -7.42
N VAL A 68 5.23 8.90 -6.39
CA VAL A 68 4.28 7.90 -5.91
C VAL A 68 3.10 8.54 -5.18
N ARG A 69 3.31 9.68 -4.51
CA ARG A 69 2.22 10.44 -3.85
C ARG A 69 1.25 11.10 -4.83
N GLY A 70 1.64 11.28 -6.09
CA GLY A 70 0.77 11.85 -7.12
C GLY A 70 0.27 13.27 -6.80
N GLY A 71 1.01 14.04 -5.98
CA GLY A 71 0.61 15.38 -5.52
C GLY A 71 -0.29 15.40 -4.28
N SER A 72 -0.57 14.26 -3.67
CA SER A 72 -1.31 14.20 -2.39
C SER A 72 -0.45 14.70 -1.23
N ASP A 73 -1.05 15.47 -0.33
CA ASP A 73 -0.43 15.90 0.93
C ASP A 73 -0.32 14.75 1.95
N TYR A 74 -1.08 13.68 1.74
CA TYR A 74 -1.16 12.52 2.62
C TYR A 74 -0.72 11.24 1.91
N ASP A 75 -0.32 10.25 2.72
CA ASP A 75 0.00 8.93 2.24
C ASP A 75 -0.68 7.82 3.06
N VAL A 76 -0.50 6.55 2.63
CA VAL A 76 -1.13 5.41 3.31
C VAL A 76 -0.59 5.23 4.73
N PHE A 77 0.65 5.65 5.01
CA PHE A 77 1.20 5.63 6.37
C PHE A 77 0.44 6.59 7.29
N ASP A 78 0.04 7.77 6.79
CA ASP A 78 -0.78 8.72 7.55
C ASP A 78 -2.13 8.11 7.91
N LEU A 79 -2.76 7.39 6.98
CA LEU A 79 -4.03 6.71 7.23
C LEU A 79 -3.88 5.61 8.28
N VAL A 80 -2.89 4.73 8.12
CA VAL A 80 -2.66 3.62 9.06
C VAL A 80 -2.28 4.13 10.45
N ASN A 81 -1.51 5.20 10.54
CA ASN A 81 -1.19 5.85 11.83
C ASN A 81 -2.45 6.43 12.49
N ALA A 82 -3.29 7.16 11.75
CA ALA A 82 -4.55 7.70 12.27
C ALA A 82 -5.48 6.58 12.76
N LEU A 83 -5.58 5.46 12.04
CA LEU A 83 -6.35 4.29 12.47
C LEU A 83 -5.80 3.67 13.76
N ARG A 84 -4.47 3.52 13.85
CA ARG A 84 -3.81 2.99 15.05
C ARG A 84 -4.03 3.88 16.26
N ASP A 85 -3.94 5.19 16.07
CA ASP A 85 -4.09 6.18 17.13
C ASP A 85 -5.56 6.45 17.47
N LYS A 86 -6.51 5.77 16.77
CA LYS A 86 -7.98 5.93 16.92
C LYS A 86 -8.45 7.36 16.63
N ASP A 87 -7.70 8.11 15.84
CA ASP A 87 -8.06 9.43 15.38
C ASP A 87 -8.99 9.33 14.17
N ALA A 88 -10.30 9.28 14.46
CA ALA A 88 -11.33 9.11 13.45
C ALA A 88 -11.36 10.30 12.47
N GLU A 89 -11.25 11.53 12.96
CA GLU A 89 -11.29 12.73 12.13
C GLU A 89 -10.16 12.72 11.11
N ARG A 90 -8.94 12.52 11.57
CA ARG A 90 -7.76 12.43 10.70
C ARG A 90 -7.88 11.25 9.73
N ALA A 91 -8.32 10.08 10.17
CA ALA A 91 -8.48 8.91 9.31
C ALA A 91 -9.42 9.18 8.13
N PHE A 92 -10.56 9.85 8.37
CA PHE A 92 -11.51 10.19 7.30
C PHE A 92 -10.96 11.26 6.36
N VAL A 93 -10.29 12.30 6.86
CA VAL A 93 -9.66 13.34 6.03
C VAL A 93 -8.61 12.73 5.10
N VAL A 94 -7.71 11.92 5.66
CA VAL A 94 -6.64 11.25 4.90
C VAL A 94 -7.22 10.29 3.87
N ALA A 95 -8.20 9.46 4.27
CA ALA A 95 -8.83 8.49 3.37
C ALA A 95 -9.51 9.16 2.17
N LYS A 96 -10.24 10.25 2.40
CA LYS A 96 -10.87 11.01 1.32
C LYS A 96 -9.85 11.54 0.32
N ASN A 97 -8.74 12.07 0.81
CA ASN A 97 -7.66 12.59 -0.03
C ASN A 97 -7.00 11.49 -0.86
N LEU A 98 -6.76 10.32 -0.25
CA LEU A 98 -6.17 9.18 -0.94
C LEU A 98 -7.10 8.60 -2.01
N GLN A 99 -8.41 8.58 -1.78
CA GLN A 99 -9.40 8.12 -2.78
C GLN A 99 -9.43 8.99 -4.05
N GLU A 100 -9.03 10.25 -3.96
CA GLU A 100 -8.96 11.15 -5.13
C GLU A 100 -7.73 10.85 -6.01
N THR A 101 -6.68 10.24 -5.44
CA THR A 101 -5.37 10.05 -6.10
C THR A 101 -5.00 8.59 -6.33
N GLN A 102 -5.67 7.66 -5.66
CA GLN A 102 -5.35 6.23 -5.71
C GLN A 102 -6.57 5.37 -6.03
N GLU A 103 -6.33 4.31 -6.80
CA GLU A 103 -7.34 3.31 -7.08
C GLU A 103 -7.72 2.54 -5.79
N PRO A 104 -9.02 2.27 -5.54
CA PRO A 104 -9.49 1.61 -4.31
C PRO A 104 -8.79 0.27 -4.04
N TYR A 105 -8.50 -0.48 -5.07
CA TYR A 105 -7.82 -1.77 -4.97
C TYR A 105 -6.36 -1.63 -4.50
N GLY A 106 -5.63 -0.67 -5.06
CA GLY A 106 -4.26 -0.35 -4.65
C GLY A 106 -4.20 0.13 -3.20
N LEU A 107 -5.12 1.02 -2.83
CA LEU A 107 -5.22 1.55 -1.47
C LEU A 107 -5.50 0.44 -0.44
N LEU A 108 -6.44 -0.47 -0.72
CA LEU A 108 -6.71 -1.62 0.16
C LEU A 108 -5.49 -2.53 0.29
N GLY A 109 -4.81 -2.81 -0.82
CA GLY A 109 -3.58 -3.61 -0.83
C GLY A 109 -2.47 -2.98 0.00
N ALA A 110 -2.31 -1.66 -0.08
CA ALA A 110 -1.33 -0.91 0.72
C ALA A 110 -1.68 -0.94 2.22
N ILE A 111 -2.94 -0.75 2.59
CA ILE A 111 -3.40 -0.88 3.99
C ILE A 111 -3.11 -2.30 4.51
N ASN A 112 -3.45 -3.34 3.74
CA ASN A 112 -3.17 -4.73 4.12
C ASN A 112 -1.67 -4.99 4.30
N TRP A 113 -0.82 -4.44 3.43
CA TRP A 113 0.64 -4.54 3.55
C TRP A 113 1.13 -3.96 4.88
N HIS A 114 0.67 -2.76 5.25
CA HIS A 114 1.09 -2.12 6.50
C HIS A 114 0.68 -2.93 7.73
N TYR A 115 -0.56 -3.40 7.79
CA TYR A 115 -1.02 -4.25 8.91
C TYR A 115 -0.27 -5.58 8.97
N SER A 116 0.06 -6.18 7.83
CA SER A 116 0.88 -7.40 7.77
C SER A 116 2.29 -7.17 8.33
N ARG A 117 2.91 -6.05 8.02
CA ARG A 117 4.23 -5.68 8.57
C ARG A 117 4.16 -5.43 10.08
N MET A 118 3.12 -4.76 10.55
CA MET A 118 2.92 -4.54 12.00
C MET A 118 2.71 -5.85 12.74
N ALA A 119 1.92 -6.77 12.21
CA ALA A 119 1.67 -8.08 12.82
C ALA A 119 2.95 -8.93 12.93
N LEU A 120 3.84 -8.86 11.94
CA LEU A 120 5.13 -9.57 11.99
C LEU A 120 6.08 -9.02 13.07
N GLY A 121 5.95 -7.73 13.42
CA GLY A 121 6.74 -7.08 14.46
C GLY A 121 6.22 -7.29 15.89
N ASP A 122 4.94 -7.63 16.05
CA ASP A 122 4.26 -7.72 17.34
C ASP A 122 3.94 -9.18 17.72
N LYS A 123 4.86 -9.81 18.42
CA LYS A 123 4.75 -11.23 18.83
C LYS A 123 3.67 -11.51 19.90
N GLY A 124 2.92 -10.51 20.38
CA GLY A 124 2.02 -10.63 21.53
C GLY A 124 0.54 -10.36 21.30
N ARG A 125 0.14 -9.76 20.16
CA ARG A 125 -1.24 -9.29 19.89
C ARG A 125 -1.96 -9.99 18.74
N THR A 126 -1.93 -11.29 18.69
CA THR A 126 -2.47 -12.08 17.58
C THR A 126 -3.97 -11.83 17.34
N SER A 127 -4.79 -11.71 18.40
CA SER A 127 -6.25 -11.65 18.25
C SER A 127 -6.81 -10.35 17.63
N SER A 128 -6.15 -9.20 17.84
CA SER A 128 -6.60 -7.94 17.22
C SER A 128 -6.26 -7.88 15.74
N PHE A 129 -5.12 -8.42 15.35
CA PHE A 129 -4.74 -8.51 13.93
C PHE A 129 -5.61 -9.49 13.16
N ASP A 130 -6.06 -10.60 13.75
CA ASP A 130 -6.99 -11.54 13.10
C ASP A 130 -8.28 -10.83 12.68
N ARG A 131 -8.84 -9.98 13.54
CA ARG A 131 -10.01 -9.16 13.20
C ARG A 131 -9.73 -8.16 12.09
N VAL A 132 -8.59 -7.49 12.12
CA VAL A 132 -8.17 -6.57 11.06
C VAL A 132 -8.10 -7.29 9.71
N PHE A 133 -7.41 -8.43 9.66
CA PHE A 133 -7.27 -9.20 8.43
C PHE A 133 -8.59 -9.78 7.92
N GLN A 134 -9.49 -10.18 8.81
CA GLN A 134 -10.84 -10.58 8.42
C GLN A 134 -11.59 -9.44 7.72
N LEU A 135 -11.53 -8.20 8.27
CA LEU A 135 -12.17 -7.03 7.66
C LEU A 135 -11.55 -6.66 6.31
N LEU A 136 -10.23 -6.72 6.21
CA LEU A 136 -9.52 -6.44 4.97
C LEU A 136 -9.85 -7.47 3.89
N ASN A 137 -9.96 -8.76 4.25
CA ASN A 137 -10.37 -9.81 3.34
C ASN A 137 -11.84 -9.65 2.88
N GLU A 138 -12.76 -9.30 3.78
CA GLU A 138 -14.15 -8.97 3.42
C GLU A 138 -14.20 -7.81 2.41
N ALA A 139 -13.37 -6.78 2.62
CA ALA A 139 -13.27 -5.64 1.72
C ALA A 139 -12.71 -6.02 0.35
N ASP A 140 -11.66 -6.84 0.30
CA ASP A 140 -11.06 -7.35 -0.94
C ASP A 140 -12.06 -8.14 -1.78
N ILE A 141 -12.80 -9.05 -1.15
CA ILE A 141 -13.84 -9.83 -1.84
C ILE A 141 -14.92 -8.89 -2.40
N ARG A 142 -15.36 -7.89 -1.63
CA ARG A 142 -16.39 -6.95 -2.10
C ARG A 142 -15.92 -6.11 -3.27
N ILE A 143 -14.72 -5.55 -3.23
CA ILE A 143 -14.14 -4.79 -4.36
C ILE A 143 -14.14 -5.65 -5.63
N LYS A 144 -13.71 -6.91 -5.53
CA LYS A 144 -13.64 -7.84 -6.65
C LYS A 144 -15.02 -8.22 -7.20
N THR A 145 -16.04 -8.30 -6.36
CA THR A 145 -17.39 -8.73 -6.76
C THR A 145 -18.31 -7.57 -7.19
N THR A 146 -18.02 -6.33 -6.75
CA THR A 146 -18.86 -5.15 -7.05
C THR A 146 -18.28 -4.24 -8.14
N GLY A 147 -17.29 -4.70 -8.89
CA GLY A 147 -16.70 -3.92 -9.98
C GLY A 147 -15.89 -2.71 -9.53
N GLY A 148 -15.24 -2.81 -8.37
CA GLY A 148 -14.33 -1.77 -7.86
C GLY A 148 -14.96 -0.74 -6.93
N THR A 149 -16.27 -0.76 -6.72
CA THR A 149 -16.95 0.14 -5.78
C THR A 149 -16.96 -0.48 -4.38
N PHE A 150 -16.14 0.05 -3.50
CA PHE A 150 -16.17 -0.32 -2.07
C PHE A 150 -16.18 0.95 -1.23
N PRO A 151 -17.16 1.09 -0.30
CA PRO A 151 -17.17 2.24 0.60
C PRO A 151 -16.04 2.08 1.62
N LEU A 152 -14.92 2.76 1.37
CA LEU A 152 -13.75 2.76 2.26
C LEU A 152 -14.15 3.23 3.67
N GLU A 153 -15.08 4.17 3.77
CA GLU A 153 -15.61 4.69 5.02
C GLU A 153 -16.17 3.58 5.92
N TYR A 154 -16.85 2.61 5.35
CA TYR A 154 -17.38 1.47 6.10
C TYR A 154 -16.25 0.62 6.71
N LEU A 155 -15.18 0.39 5.95
CA LEU A 155 -13.98 -0.30 6.46
C LEU A 155 -13.33 0.49 7.60
N LEU A 156 -13.16 1.81 7.43
CA LEU A 156 -12.53 2.67 8.43
C LEU A 156 -13.29 2.65 9.75
N ILE A 157 -14.64 2.79 9.71
CA ILE A 157 -15.47 2.72 10.92
C ILE A 157 -15.25 1.39 11.66
N ARG A 158 -15.15 0.29 10.94
CA ARG A 158 -14.94 -1.02 11.55
C ARG A 158 -13.53 -1.16 12.13
N LEU A 159 -12.49 -0.67 11.43
CA LEU A 159 -11.11 -0.69 11.91
C LEU A 159 -10.90 0.19 13.14
N LEU A 160 -11.56 1.35 13.21
CA LEU A 160 -11.50 2.24 14.38
C LEU A 160 -12.12 1.64 15.65
N ARG A 161 -12.99 0.62 15.51
CA ARG A 161 -13.67 -0.06 16.63
C ARG A 161 -12.91 -1.28 17.17
N ILE A 162 -11.84 -1.71 16.52
CA ILE A 162 -10.94 -2.79 16.98
C ILE A 162 -9.90 -2.21 17.93
#